data_aaaed3c49a3a4245a728c67d453195c3
#
_entry.id   aaaed3c49a3a4245a728c67d453195c3
#
_cell.length_a   1.000
_cell.length_b   1.000
_cell.length_c   1.000
_cell.angle_alpha   90.00
_cell.angle_beta   90.00
_cell.angle_gamma   90.00
#
_symmetry.space_group_name_H-M   'P 1'
#
loop_
_entity.id
_entity.type
_entity.pdbx_description
1 polymer ?
#
loop_
_entity_poly.entity_id
_entity_poly.type
_entity_poly.pdbx_seq_one_letter_code
_entity_poly.pdbx_strand_id
1 'polypeptide(L)'
;MRIGYKACFPARSALPVVLAASLGLSACVTPTAQRTSSWPDNIGRTIPAPTAPGPGQNPTPGASTAHTPTPLYSPPVAVAPPPKVLPAYPKSADEISSQAVLSLMKQARSARAAGQYDQASGALERAQRIEPRNYFVWSALGRVYLDKKLYDNAESVAMKSNSLARGNVYVELENWKVIAAARQAQGDAIGALQAQVKVDEIQRDLAGG
;
A
#
# COMPACT_ATOMS: atom_id res chain seq x y z
N MET A 1 60.25 30.32 19.95
CA MET A 1 59.76 29.68 21.16
C MET A 1 58.90 28.47 20.74
N ARG A 2 59.42 27.27 20.97
CA ARG A 2 58.74 26.00 20.61
C ARG A 2 58.19 25.42 21.91
N ILE A 3 56.85 25.23 21.97
CA ILE A 3 56.21 24.53 23.08
C ILE A 3 55.61 23.23 22.50
N GLY A 4 56.29 22.13 22.84
CA GLY A 4 55.82 20.78 22.51
C GLY A 4 54.84 20.29 23.55
N TYR A 5 53.70 19.74 23.11
CA TYR A 5 52.83 18.95 24.00
C TYR A 5 52.99 17.48 23.67
N LYS A 6 53.45 16.75 24.70
CA LYS A 6 53.56 15.30 24.70
C LYS A 6 52.18 14.66 24.85
N ALA A 7 51.88 13.76 23.93
CA ALA A 7 50.75 12.85 24.02
C ALA A 7 50.98 11.86 25.17
N CYS A 8 50.01 11.76 26.06
CA CYS A 8 49.95 10.73 27.09
C CYS A 8 48.78 9.79 26.76
N PHE A 9 49.09 8.58 26.30
CA PHE A 9 48.14 7.47 26.14
C PHE A 9 48.08 6.70 27.45
N PRO A 10 46.92 6.37 28.01
CA PRO A 10 46.82 5.33 29.02
C PRO A 10 46.34 4.00 28.42
N ALA A 11 46.96 2.98 28.98
CA ALA A 11 46.96 1.58 28.66
C ALA A 11 45.62 0.86 28.62
N ARG A 12 45.66 -0.18 27.78
CA ARG A 12 44.75 -1.32 27.66
C ARG A 12 44.44 -1.95 29.04
N SER A 13 43.15 -2.17 29.29
CA SER A 13 42.67 -3.16 30.26
C SER A 13 41.94 -4.25 29.48
N ALA A 14 42.60 -5.41 29.38
CA ALA A 14 42.00 -6.65 28.94
C ALA A 14 41.16 -7.23 30.09
N LEU A 15 39.90 -7.56 29.88
CA LEU A 15 39.09 -8.36 30.80
C LEU A 15 38.71 -9.68 30.13
N PRO A 16 38.75 -10.80 30.85
CA PRO A 16 38.68 -12.13 30.30
C PRO A 16 37.23 -12.55 29.98
N VAL A 17 37.10 -13.29 28.85
CA VAL A 17 35.95 -14.05 28.44
C VAL A 17 35.66 -15.14 29.49
N VAL A 18 34.48 -15.12 30.08
CA VAL A 18 33.95 -16.25 30.83
C VAL A 18 32.92 -16.93 29.93
N LEU A 19 33.34 -18.11 29.46
CA LEU A 19 32.50 -19.06 28.74
C LEU A 19 31.64 -19.78 29.78
N ALA A 20 30.33 -19.56 29.78
CA ALA A 20 29.37 -20.41 30.49
C ALA A 20 28.46 -21.08 29.44
N ALA A 21 28.80 -22.33 29.16
CA ALA A 21 27.91 -23.23 28.40
C ALA A 21 26.79 -23.73 29.34
N SER A 22 25.54 -23.39 29.06
CA SER A 22 24.40 -24.06 29.66
C SER A 22 23.50 -24.59 28.53
N LEU A 23 23.61 -25.90 28.30
CA LEU A 23 22.66 -26.68 27.53
C LEU A 23 21.32 -26.73 28.29
N GLY A 24 20.31 -26.06 27.75
CA GLY A 24 18.93 -26.21 28.17
C GLY A 24 18.09 -26.62 26.96
N LEU A 25 17.89 -27.94 26.79
CA LEU A 25 16.88 -28.48 25.91
C LEU A 25 15.51 -28.18 26.52
N SER A 26 14.80 -27.19 26.01
CA SER A 26 13.36 -27.04 26.22
C SER A 26 12.65 -27.32 24.89
N ALA A 27 12.12 -28.51 24.80
CA ALA A 27 11.21 -28.89 23.74
C ALA A 27 9.89 -28.16 23.94
N CYS A 28 9.66 -27.07 23.21
CA CYS A 28 8.36 -26.46 23.09
C CYS A 28 7.56 -27.23 22.03
N VAL A 29 6.65 -28.07 22.52
CA VAL A 29 5.58 -28.67 21.73
C VAL A 29 4.67 -27.54 21.26
N THR A 30 4.70 -27.22 19.97
CA THR A 30 3.70 -26.34 19.35
C THR A 30 2.39 -27.10 19.17
N PRO A 31 1.25 -26.65 19.73
CA PRO A 31 -0.04 -27.23 19.35
C PRO A 31 -0.36 -26.82 17.93
N THR A 32 -0.33 -27.80 17.03
CA THR A 32 -0.88 -27.67 15.68
C THR A 32 -2.39 -27.48 15.81
N ALA A 33 -2.83 -26.22 15.75
CA ALA A 33 -4.25 -25.92 15.60
C ALA A 33 -4.68 -26.35 14.20
N GLN A 34 -5.22 -27.57 14.11
CA GLN A 34 -5.98 -28.00 12.94
C GLN A 34 -7.22 -27.11 12.85
N ARG A 35 -7.16 -26.15 11.95
CA ARG A 35 -8.33 -25.39 11.54
C ARG A 35 -9.16 -26.32 10.65
N THR A 36 -10.09 -27.05 11.25
CA THR A 36 -11.15 -27.73 10.53
C THR A 36 -12.07 -26.66 9.94
N SER A 37 -11.86 -26.34 8.68
CA SER A 37 -12.81 -25.58 7.89
C SER A 37 -13.97 -26.52 7.56
N SER A 38 -15.00 -26.53 8.42
CA SER A 38 -16.29 -27.09 8.09
C SER A 38 -17.00 -26.12 7.16
N TRP A 39 -16.80 -26.27 5.88
CA TRP A 39 -17.70 -25.74 4.89
C TRP A 39 -18.91 -26.68 4.83
N PRO A 40 -20.14 -26.19 4.86
CA PRO A 40 -21.28 -27.07 4.65
C PRO A 40 -21.29 -27.55 3.21
N ASP A 41 -21.06 -28.84 3.02
CA ASP A 41 -21.31 -29.55 1.76
C ASP A 41 -22.83 -29.57 1.51
N ASN A 42 -23.34 -28.49 0.96
CA ASN A 42 -24.69 -28.48 0.42
C ASN A 42 -24.79 -27.58 -0.80
N ILE A 43 -24.17 -28.02 -1.90
CA ILE A 43 -24.59 -27.58 -3.23
C ILE A 43 -24.73 -28.81 -4.10
N GLY A 44 -25.74 -29.60 -3.83
CA GLY A 44 -26.33 -30.53 -4.79
C GLY A 44 -27.14 -29.71 -5.83
N ARG A 45 -26.47 -28.94 -6.65
CA ARG A 45 -27.05 -28.46 -7.92
C ARG A 45 -26.45 -29.28 -9.03
N THR A 46 -27.19 -30.36 -9.36
CA THR A 46 -27.04 -31.06 -10.62
C THR A 46 -27.32 -30.05 -11.76
N ILE A 47 -26.26 -29.62 -12.44
CA ILE A 47 -26.38 -28.90 -13.69
C ILE A 47 -26.78 -29.94 -14.73
N PRO A 48 -27.96 -29.88 -15.39
CA PRO A 48 -28.27 -30.79 -16.45
C PRO A 48 -27.30 -30.56 -17.61
N ALA A 49 -26.67 -31.65 -18.07
CA ALA A 49 -25.80 -31.62 -19.23
C ALA A 49 -26.57 -31.12 -20.47
N PRO A 50 -25.98 -30.31 -21.33
CA PRO A 50 -26.61 -29.95 -22.60
C PRO A 50 -26.79 -31.18 -23.47
N THR A 51 -28.02 -31.51 -23.78
CA THR A 51 -28.41 -32.61 -24.68
C THR A 51 -27.86 -32.30 -26.07
N ALA A 52 -27.04 -33.19 -26.60
CA ALA A 52 -26.54 -33.13 -27.97
C ALA A 52 -27.71 -33.23 -28.95
N PRO A 53 -27.74 -32.46 -30.05
CA PRO A 53 -28.76 -32.59 -31.09
C PRO A 53 -28.55 -33.91 -31.84
N GLY A 54 -29.61 -34.72 -31.93
CA GLY A 54 -29.65 -35.93 -32.71
C GLY A 54 -29.46 -35.71 -34.21
N PRO A 55 -28.90 -36.69 -34.94
CA PRO A 55 -28.71 -36.56 -36.38
C PRO A 55 -30.01 -36.86 -37.17
N GLY A 56 -30.37 -35.96 -38.06
CA GLY A 56 -31.27 -36.25 -39.12
C GLY A 56 -32.54 -35.46 -39.20
N GLN A 57 -32.49 -34.41 -40.04
CA GLN A 57 -33.54 -34.11 -41.03
C GLN A 57 -32.97 -33.14 -42.06
N ASN A 58 -32.80 -33.65 -43.28
CA ASN A 58 -32.50 -32.88 -44.48
C ASN A 58 -33.67 -31.98 -44.79
N PRO A 59 -33.52 -30.66 -44.98
CA PRO A 59 -34.61 -29.85 -45.53
C PRO A 59 -34.62 -29.97 -47.01
N THR A 60 -35.81 -30.21 -47.52
CA THR A 60 -36.22 -30.16 -48.95
C THR A 60 -35.96 -28.77 -49.55
N PRO A 61 -35.42 -28.66 -50.78
CA PRO A 61 -35.25 -27.37 -51.43
C PRO A 61 -36.58 -26.91 -52.05
N GLY A 62 -37.10 -25.81 -51.54
CA GLY A 62 -38.27 -25.20 -52.12
C GLY A 62 -38.87 -24.08 -51.31
N ALA A 63 -38.47 -22.87 -51.59
CA ALA A 63 -39.23 -21.64 -51.68
C ALA A 63 -38.30 -20.42 -51.50
N SER A 64 -38.06 -19.76 -52.61
CA SER A 64 -37.45 -18.44 -52.65
C SER A 64 -38.39 -17.45 -51.96
N THR A 65 -38.10 -17.09 -50.73
CA THR A 65 -38.75 -16.00 -50.03
C THR A 65 -37.88 -14.75 -50.13
N ALA A 66 -38.44 -13.72 -50.68
CA ALA A 66 -37.88 -12.38 -50.84
C ALA A 66 -37.22 -11.90 -49.52
N HIS A 67 -35.94 -11.57 -49.60
CA HIS A 67 -35.22 -10.94 -48.49
C HIS A 67 -35.79 -9.52 -48.28
N THR A 68 -36.62 -9.37 -47.28
CA THR A 68 -36.91 -8.04 -46.70
C THR A 68 -35.61 -7.49 -46.14
N PRO A 69 -35.15 -6.28 -46.51
CA PRO A 69 -33.94 -5.73 -45.96
C PRO A 69 -34.13 -5.55 -44.46
N THR A 70 -33.34 -6.31 -43.66
CA THR A 70 -33.25 -6.14 -42.24
C THR A 70 -32.78 -4.71 -41.94
N PRO A 71 -33.49 -3.92 -41.10
CA PRO A 71 -33.04 -2.59 -40.76
C PRO A 71 -31.61 -2.70 -40.16
N LEU A 72 -30.66 -1.93 -40.71
CA LEU A 72 -29.32 -1.82 -40.18
C LEU A 72 -29.44 -1.38 -38.72
N TYR A 73 -29.22 -2.31 -37.80
CA TYR A 73 -29.09 -2.01 -36.39
C TYR A 73 -27.80 -1.19 -36.20
N SER A 74 -27.96 0.12 -36.10
CA SER A 74 -26.86 0.97 -35.64
C SER A 74 -26.61 0.64 -34.17
N PRO A 75 -25.42 0.16 -33.80
CA PRO A 75 -25.13 -0.09 -32.41
C PRO A 75 -25.32 1.23 -31.63
N PRO A 76 -25.89 1.18 -30.41
CA PRO A 76 -26.04 2.37 -29.59
C PRO A 76 -24.69 3.03 -29.43
N VAL A 77 -24.62 4.33 -29.75
CA VAL A 77 -23.43 5.14 -29.52
C VAL A 77 -23.12 5.05 -28.05
N ALA A 78 -21.97 4.48 -27.70
CA ALA A 78 -21.51 4.41 -26.34
C ALA A 78 -21.31 5.85 -25.82
N VAL A 79 -22.30 6.34 -25.08
CA VAL A 79 -22.18 7.63 -24.39
C VAL A 79 -21.09 7.47 -23.35
N ALA A 80 -19.99 8.23 -23.49
CA ALA A 80 -18.93 8.25 -22.51
C ALA A 80 -19.53 8.56 -21.13
N PRO A 81 -19.14 7.84 -20.07
CA PRO A 81 -19.62 8.16 -18.73
C PRO A 81 -19.26 9.61 -18.39
N PRO A 82 -20.13 10.31 -17.65
CA PRO A 82 -19.85 11.69 -17.25
C PRO A 82 -18.54 11.77 -16.47
N PRO A 83 -17.78 12.86 -16.61
CA PRO A 83 -16.52 13.04 -15.87
C PRO A 83 -16.75 12.90 -14.37
N LYS A 84 -15.89 12.13 -13.72
CA LYS A 84 -15.95 11.89 -12.27
C LYS A 84 -15.52 13.17 -11.54
N VAL A 85 -16.47 13.89 -10.98
CA VAL A 85 -16.17 15.07 -10.16
C VAL A 85 -15.58 14.60 -8.82
N LEU A 86 -14.30 14.91 -8.59
CA LEU A 86 -13.65 14.62 -7.33
C LEU A 86 -14.12 15.60 -6.24
N PRO A 87 -14.38 15.12 -5.01
CA PRO A 87 -14.66 16.00 -3.89
C PRO A 87 -13.51 16.99 -3.65
N ALA A 88 -13.82 18.18 -3.12
CA ALA A 88 -12.81 19.16 -2.75
C ALA A 88 -12.07 18.72 -1.48
N TYR A 89 -11.01 17.94 -1.64
CA TYR A 89 -10.15 17.51 -0.53
C TYR A 89 -9.02 18.51 -0.28
N PRO A 90 -8.56 18.66 1.00
CA PRO A 90 -7.33 19.35 1.31
C PRO A 90 -6.15 18.77 0.54
N LYS A 91 -5.38 19.63 -0.14
CA LYS A 91 -4.24 19.21 -0.97
C LYS A 91 -2.93 19.17 -0.20
N SER A 92 -2.86 19.87 0.91
CA SER A 92 -1.65 19.99 1.73
C SER A 92 -1.96 20.03 3.23
N ALA A 93 -0.94 19.80 4.04
CA ALA A 93 -1.05 19.92 5.50
C ALA A 93 -1.40 21.33 5.95
N ASP A 94 -1.03 22.36 5.16
CA ASP A 94 -1.24 23.76 5.50
C ASP A 94 -2.73 24.11 5.64
N GLU A 95 -3.60 23.34 4.99
CA GLU A 95 -5.04 23.56 5.01
C GLU A 95 -5.75 23.03 6.28
N ILE A 96 -5.10 22.12 7.00
CA ILE A 96 -5.76 21.44 8.14
C ILE A 96 -4.93 21.40 9.43
N SER A 97 -3.67 21.84 9.39
CA SER A 97 -2.75 21.68 10.52
C SER A 97 -2.51 23.00 11.24
N SER A 98 -2.29 22.92 12.56
CA SER A 98 -1.83 24.04 13.35
C SER A 98 -0.40 24.46 13.00
N GLN A 99 -0.04 25.72 13.29
CA GLN A 99 1.31 26.25 13.05
C GLN A 99 2.39 25.43 13.76
N ALA A 100 2.10 24.88 14.93
CA ALA A 100 3.03 24.02 15.67
C ALA A 100 3.33 22.75 14.87
N VAL A 101 2.31 22.09 14.31
CA VAL A 101 2.46 20.89 13.49
C VAL A 101 3.17 21.21 12.17
N LEU A 102 2.80 22.32 11.51
CA LEU A 102 3.47 22.75 10.28
C LEU A 102 4.96 23.00 10.48
N SER A 103 5.35 23.63 11.60
CA SER A 103 6.76 23.85 11.92
C SER A 103 7.52 22.53 12.11
N LEU A 104 6.93 21.55 12.80
CA LEU A 104 7.51 20.23 12.97
C LEU A 104 7.60 19.46 11.65
N MET A 105 6.60 19.53 10.80
CA MET A 105 6.62 18.93 9.47
C MET A 105 7.68 19.58 8.56
N LYS A 106 7.87 20.90 8.65
CA LYS A 106 8.97 21.58 7.95
C LYS A 106 10.33 21.11 8.45
N GLN A 107 10.51 21.02 9.77
CA GLN A 107 11.73 20.48 10.38
C GLN A 107 12.00 19.05 9.91
N ALA A 108 10.97 18.20 9.89
CA ALA A 108 11.08 16.82 9.43
C ALA A 108 11.49 16.73 7.95
N ARG A 109 10.90 17.58 7.09
CA ARG A 109 11.27 17.64 5.66
C ARG A 109 12.74 18.02 5.48
N SER A 110 13.22 19.03 6.20
CA SER A 110 14.62 19.46 6.14
C SER A 110 15.57 18.39 6.66
N ALA A 111 15.24 17.75 7.78
CA ALA A 111 16.04 16.66 8.34
C ALA A 111 16.08 15.44 7.39
N ARG A 112 14.94 15.08 6.81
CA ARG A 112 14.84 13.99 5.81
C ARG A 112 15.72 14.30 4.58
N ALA A 113 15.67 15.52 4.05
CA ALA A 113 16.49 15.94 2.92
C ALA A 113 18.01 15.91 3.23
N ALA A 114 18.39 16.12 4.50
CA ALA A 114 19.75 16.01 4.99
C ALA A 114 20.16 14.56 5.35
N GLY A 115 19.29 13.56 5.13
CA GLY A 115 19.55 12.17 5.50
C GLY A 115 19.45 11.89 7.01
N GLN A 116 18.99 12.85 7.80
CA GLN A 116 18.84 12.76 9.24
C GLN A 116 17.48 12.14 9.61
N TYR A 117 17.29 10.89 9.24
CA TYR A 117 15.98 10.24 9.30
C TYR A 117 15.45 10.06 10.75
N ASP A 118 16.34 9.88 11.75
CA ASP A 118 15.94 9.80 13.16
C ASP A 118 15.38 11.12 13.67
N GLN A 119 16.02 12.22 13.29
CA GLN A 119 15.53 13.55 13.60
C GLN A 119 14.20 13.85 12.91
N ALA A 120 14.07 13.42 11.66
CA ALA A 120 12.84 13.57 10.90
C ALA A 120 11.67 12.80 11.54
N SER A 121 11.88 11.51 11.88
CA SER A 121 10.85 10.72 12.56
C SER A 121 10.48 11.29 13.93
N GLY A 122 11.45 11.70 14.74
CA GLY A 122 11.19 12.32 16.05
C GLY A 122 10.40 13.64 15.98
N ALA A 123 10.61 14.45 14.93
CA ALA A 123 9.79 15.65 14.69
C ALA A 123 8.35 15.27 14.33
N LEU A 124 8.14 14.28 13.46
CA LEU A 124 6.81 13.82 13.05
C LEU A 124 6.06 13.11 14.17
N GLU A 125 6.74 12.35 15.02
CA GLU A 125 6.15 11.74 16.20
C GLU A 125 5.64 12.77 17.22
N ARG A 126 6.35 13.91 17.34
CA ARG A 126 5.87 15.05 18.13
C ARG A 126 4.63 15.68 17.48
N ALA A 127 4.66 15.88 16.16
CA ALA A 127 3.51 16.37 15.40
C ALA A 127 2.28 15.46 15.54
N GLN A 128 2.48 14.15 15.47
CA GLN A 128 1.46 13.15 15.68
C GLN A 128 0.81 13.21 17.07
N ARG A 129 1.60 13.48 18.13
CA ARG A 129 1.06 13.65 19.48
C ARG A 129 0.19 14.90 19.62
N ILE A 130 0.49 15.96 18.86
CA ILE A 130 -0.33 17.19 18.84
C ILE A 130 -1.62 16.96 18.04
N GLU A 131 -1.51 16.35 16.88
CA GLU A 131 -2.64 16.10 15.98
C GLU A 131 -2.70 14.62 15.55
N PRO A 132 -3.19 13.71 16.39
CA PRO A 132 -3.13 12.27 16.14
C PRO A 132 -3.99 11.79 14.97
N ARG A 133 -4.94 12.62 14.52
CA ARG A 133 -5.80 12.32 13.36
C ARG A 133 -5.36 13.00 12.07
N ASN A 134 -4.25 13.75 12.08
CA ASN A 134 -3.74 14.42 10.91
C ASN A 134 -3.05 13.43 9.95
N TYR A 135 -3.75 13.06 8.90
CA TYR A 135 -3.28 12.08 7.93
C TYR A 135 -2.04 12.52 7.15
N PHE A 136 -1.79 13.83 6.98
CA PHE A 136 -0.55 14.30 6.36
C PHE A 136 0.69 14.01 7.21
N VAL A 137 0.56 14.08 8.54
CA VAL A 137 1.64 13.71 9.47
C VAL A 137 1.95 12.23 9.35
N TRP A 138 0.92 11.38 9.34
CA TRP A 138 1.08 9.93 9.15
C TRP A 138 1.70 9.60 7.79
N SER A 139 1.27 10.25 6.71
CA SER A 139 1.85 10.09 5.38
C SER A 139 3.34 10.47 5.34
N ALA A 140 3.70 11.61 5.95
CA ALA A 140 5.09 12.05 6.06
C ALA A 140 5.95 11.05 6.84
N LEU A 141 5.43 10.49 7.93
CA LEU A 141 6.11 9.49 8.76
C LEU A 141 6.35 8.18 7.97
N GLY A 142 5.37 7.74 7.17
CA GLY A 142 5.54 6.60 6.28
C GLY A 142 6.70 6.75 5.30
N ARG A 143 6.86 7.93 4.72
CA ARG A 143 8.00 8.24 3.84
C ARG A 143 9.34 8.19 4.57
N VAL A 144 9.40 8.71 5.80
CA VAL A 144 10.63 8.64 6.61
C VAL A 144 10.98 7.21 6.97
N TYR A 145 10.01 6.38 7.34
CA TYR A 145 10.27 4.96 7.62
C TYR A 145 10.72 4.19 6.37
N LEU A 146 10.18 4.52 5.19
CA LEU A 146 10.66 3.96 3.93
C LEU A 146 12.14 4.28 3.69
N ASP A 147 12.55 5.54 3.89
CA ASP A 147 13.95 5.98 3.75
C ASP A 147 14.87 5.29 4.79
N LYS A 148 14.35 5.03 5.99
CA LYS A 148 15.04 4.24 7.03
C LYS A 148 15.10 2.75 6.72
N LYS A 149 14.47 2.29 5.63
CA LYS A 149 14.32 0.87 5.27
C LYS A 149 13.51 0.06 6.30
N LEU A 150 12.69 0.72 7.09
CA LEU A 150 11.75 0.11 8.03
C LEU A 150 10.43 -0.14 7.30
N TYR A 151 10.44 -1.11 6.40
CA TYR A 151 9.38 -1.31 5.39
C TYR A 151 8.02 -1.66 6.02
N ASP A 152 8.00 -2.55 7.03
CA ASP A 152 6.77 -2.91 7.76
C ASP A 152 6.12 -1.69 8.43
N ASN A 153 6.96 -0.85 9.05
CA ASN A 153 6.51 0.38 9.69
C ASN A 153 6.00 1.38 8.64
N ALA A 154 6.71 1.52 7.51
CA ALA A 154 6.33 2.42 6.43
C ALA A 154 4.95 2.04 5.87
N GLU A 155 4.72 0.75 5.60
CA GLU A 155 3.43 0.25 5.14
C GLU A 155 2.32 0.47 6.16
N SER A 156 2.53 0.04 7.42
CA SER A 156 1.54 0.17 8.49
C SER A 156 1.09 1.62 8.70
N VAL A 157 2.05 2.55 8.69
CA VAL A 157 1.80 3.99 8.90
C VAL A 157 1.10 4.61 7.69
N ALA A 158 1.48 4.22 6.46
CA ALA A 158 0.82 4.66 5.24
C ALA A 158 -0.64 4.16 5.17
N MET A 159 -0.90 2.90 5.54
CA MET A 159 -2.26 2.35 5.65
C MET A 159 -3.08 3.09 6.71
N LYS A 160 -2.48 3.44 7.85
CA LYS A 160 -3.13 4.26 8.87
C LYS A 160 -3.49 5.63 8.33
N SER A 161 -2.59 6.27 7.58
CA SER A 161 -2.85 7.55 6.90
C SER A 161 -4.06 7.43 5.96
N ASN A 162 -4.13 6.39 5.10
CA ASN A 162 -5.26 6.14 4.21
C ASN A 162 -6.59 6.02 4.99
N SER A 163 -6.59 5.28 6.09
CA SER A 163 -7.80 5.12 6.90
C SER A 163 -8.31 6.44 7.50
N LEU A 164 -7.41 7.37 7.80
CA LEU A 164 -7.74 8.70 8.33
C LEU A 164 -8.12 9.69 7.23
N ALA A 165 -7.52 9.56 6.05
CA ALA A 165 -7.72 10.44 4.90
C ALA A 165 -9.11 10.31 4.26
N ARG A 166 -9.80 9.19 4.47
CA ARG A 166 -11.19 8.94 4.04
C ARG A 166 -11.45 9.27 2.56
N GLY A 167 -10.58 8.80 1.68
CA GLY A 167 -10.70 9.01 0.25
C GLY A 167 -10.03 10.30 -0.26
N ASN A 168 -9.23 10.98 0.55
CA ASN A 168 -8.42 12.10 0.05
C ASN A 168 -7.35 11.58 -0.93
N VAL A 169 -7.66 11.68 -2.21
CA VAL A 169 -6.86 11.16 -3.32
C VAL A 169 -5.41 11.69 -3.34
N TYR A 170 -5.17 12.91 -2.88
CA TYR A 170 -3.83 13.49 -2.84
C TYR A 170 -2.92 12.80 -1.84
N VAL A 171 -3.46 12.44 -0.68
CA VAL A 171 -2.71 11.72 0.37
C VAL A 171 -2.63 10.23 0.06
N GLU A 172 -3.73 9.65 -0.41
CA GLU A 172 -3.78 8.24 -0.78
C GLU A 172 -2.78 7.91 -1.88
N LEU A 173 -2.63 8.78 -2.89
CA LEU A 173 -1.63 8.64 -3.94
C LEU A 173 -0.21 8.48 -3.36
N GLU A 174 0.17 9.38 -2.45
CA GLU A 174 1.50 9.34 -1.83
C GLU A 174 1.68 8.10 -0.93
N ASN A 175 0.64 7.71 -0.21
CA ASN A 175 0.67 6.54 0.65
C ASN A 175 0.77 5.24 -0.15
N TRP A 176 0.03 5.11 -1.26
CA TRP A 176 0.13 3.92 -2.11
C TRP A 176 1.50 3.79 -2.78
N LYS A 177 2.16 4.91 -3.13
CA LYS A 177 3.56 4.90 -3.58
C LYS A 177 4.50 4.37 -2.50
N VAL A 178 4.31 4.78 -1.24
CA VAL A 178 5.11 4.27 -0.10
C VAL A 178 4.87 2.77 0.10
N ILE A 179 3.62 2.31 0.06
CA ILE A 179 3.25 0.91 0.20
C ILE A 179 3.86 0.06 -0.93
N ALA A 180 3.75 0.52 -2.18
CA ALA A 180 4.34 -0.18 -3.32
C ALA A 180 5.86 -0.33 -3.17
N ALA A 181 6.56 0.75 -2.80
CA ALA A 181 7.99 0.75 -2.60
C ALA A 181 8.44 -0.14 -1.41
N ALA A 182 7.67 -0.12 -0.31
CA ALA A 182 7.94 -0.95 0.85
C ALA A 182 7.80 -2.45 0.51
N ARG A 183 6.70 -2.85 -0.12
CA ARG A 183 6.46 -4.23 -0.56
C ARG A 183 7.48 -4.72 -1.58
N GLN A 184 7.83 -3.86 -2.54
CA GLN A 184 8.89 -4.15 -3.52
C GLN A 184 10.21 -4.46 -2.82
N ALA A 185 10.60 -3.66 -1.82
CA ALA A 185 11.84 -3.85 -1.07
C ALA A 185 11.81 -5.08 -0.16
N GLN A 186 10.64 -5.54 0.26
CA GLN A 186 10.43 -6.78 1.02
C GLN A 186 10.39 -8.04 0.13
N GLY A 187 10.37 -7.87 -1.21
CA GLY A 187 10.25 -8.98 -2.16
C GLY A 187 8.81 -9.43 -2.41
N ASP A 188 7.81 -8.75 -1.86
CA ASP A 188 6.39 -8.98 -2.17
C ASP A 188 6.01 -8.32 -3.49
N ALA A 189 6.39 -8.97 -4.59
CA ALA A 189 6.14 -8.47 -5.94
C ALA A 189 4.64 -8.36 -6.26
N ILE A 190 3.82 -9.29 -5.76
CA ILE A 190 2.37 -9.30 -6.00
C ILE A 190 1.72 -8.14 -5.27
N GLY A 191 2.02 -7.96 -3.99
CA GLY A 191 1.50 -6.85 -3.19
C GLY A 191 1.98 -5.49 -3.69
N ALA A 192 3.23 -5.41 -4.18
CA ALA A 192 3.75 -4.19 -4.79
C ALA A 192 2.99 -3.82 -6.07
N LEU A 193 2.71 -4.81 -6.94
CA LEU A 193 1.91 -4.61 -8.15
C LEU A 193 0.48 -4.16 -7.83
N GLN A 194 -0.16 -4.77 -6.82
CA GLN A 194 -1.49 -4.35 -6.37
C GLN A 194 -1.51 -2.90 -5.88
N ALA A 195 -0.48 -2.49 -5.12
CA ALA A 195 -0.34 -1.10 -4.67
C ALA A 195 -0.09 -0.15 -5.85
N GLN A 196 0.70 -0.56 -6.85
CA GLN A 196 0.94 0.23 -8.07
C GLN A 196 -0.34 0.43 -8.88
N VAL A 197 -1.19 -0.58 -9.00
CA VAL A 197 -2.50 -0.46 -9.66
C VAL A 197 -3.35 0.63 -8.98
N LYS A 198 -3.29 0.74 -7.63
CA LYS A 198 -3.97 1.82 -6.91
C LYS A 198 -3.38 3.20 -7.21
N VAL A 199 -2.06 3.31 -7.34
CA VAL A 199 -1.39 4.54 -7.77
C VAL A 199 -1.90 4.97 -9.14
N ASP A 200 -1.93 4.04 -10.11
CA ASP A 200 -2.33 4.31 -11.49
C ASP A 200 -3.83 4.67 -11.60
N GLU A 201 -4.68 4.05 -10.78
CA GLU A 201 -6.11 4.36 -10.67
C GLU A 201 -6.33 5.80 -10.21
N ILE A 202 -5.69 6.18 -9.09
CA ILE A 202 -5.81 7.53 -8.53
C ILE A 202 -5.24 8.59 -9.48
N GLN A 203 -4.13 8.30 -10.15
CA GLN A 203 -3.54 9.22 -11.13
C GLN A 203 -4.46 9.47 -12.32
N ARG A 204 -5.15 8.43 -12.82
CA ARG A 204 -6.14 8.58 -13.88
C ARG A 204 -7.33 9.40 -13.44
N ASP A 205 -7.83 9.18 -12.22
CA ASP A 205 -8.92 9.98 -11.64
C ASP A 205 -8.53 11.46 -11.52
N LEU A 206 -7.29 11.74 -11.10
CA LEU A 206 -6.77 13.11 -10.99
C LEU A 206 -6.54 13.79 -12.36
N ALA A 207 -6.26 13.03 -13.41
CA ALA A 207 -6.03 13.57 -14.75
C ALA A 207 -7.32 13.76 -15.55
N GLY A 208 -8.39 13.04 -15.20
CA GLY A 208 -9.68 13.06 -15.90
C GLY A 208 -10.74 13.98 -15.29
N GLY A 209 -10.48 14.62 -14.16
CA GLY A 209 -11.32 15.61 -13.49
C GLY A 209 -10.76 17.01 -13.68
#